data_f0b86cc847ddd901c98003e57dece5e4
#
_entry.id   f0b86cc847ddd901c98003e57dece5e4
#
_cell.length_a   1.000
_cell.length_b   1.000
_cell.length_c   1.000
_cell.angle_alpha   90.00
_cell.angle_beta   90.00
_cell.angle_gamma   90.00
#
_symmetry.space_group_name_H-M   'P 1'
#
loop_
_entity.id
_entity.type
_entity.pdbx_description
1 polymer ?
#
loop_
_entity_poly.entity_id
_entity_poly.type
_entity_poly.pdbx_seq_one_letter_code
_entity_poly.pdbx_strand_id
1 'polypeptide(L)'
;MGDPVSWFVVEPGWEVLDARGARVGQVKEIVGDTGKDIFNGLAITTGLLSKPRYLPAERVQLITDGRVVVDLSEEAVKGLDEHEPQPPSEQFRA
;
A
#
# COMPACT_ATOMS: atom_id res chain seq x y z
N MET A 1 -1.10 21.13 -3.54
CA MET A 1 -0.84 19.81 -4.12
C MET A 1 0.66 19.58 -4.19
N GLY A 2 1.15 18.48 -3.59
CA GLY A 2 2.57 18.20 -3.59
C GLY A 2 3.05 17.60 -4.90
N ASP A 3 4.35 17.66 -5.13
CA ASP A 3 4.96 16.97 -6.26
C ASP A 3 4.93 15.45 -6.05
N PRO A 4 4.87 14.65 -7.13
CA PRO A 4 4.97 13.20 -7.00
C PRO A 4 6.30 12.80 -6.38
N VAL A 5 6.28 11.79 -5.55
CA VAL A 5 7.48 11.28 -4.88
C VAL A 5 7.62 9.80 -5.12
N SER A 6 8.83 9.30 -4.90
CA SER A 6 9.15 7.88 -5.07
C SER A 6 8.48 7.05 -3.99
N TRP A 7 8.20 5.77 -4.31
CA TRP A 7 7.69 4.83 -3.32
C TRP A 7 8.64 4.62 -2.14
N PHE A 8 9.93 4.93 -2.32
CA PHE A 8 10.91 4.82 -1.24
C PHE A 8 10.58 5.69 -0.04
N VAL A 9 9.83 6.78 -0.26
CA VAL A 9 9.51 7.70 0.84
C VAL A 9 8.18 7.40 1.50
N VAL A 10 7.42 6.43 0.99
CA VAL A 10 6.15 6.06 1.60
C VAL A 10 6.41 5.44 2.97
N GLU A 11 5.64 5.88 3.96
CA GLU A 11 5.80 5.41 5.33
C GLU A 11 4.48 4.86 5.86
N PRO A 12 4.53 3.95 6.83
CA PRO A 12 3.32 3.51 7.51
C PRO A 12 2.56 4.71 8.08
N GLY A 13 1.25 4.66 7.97
CA GLY A 13 0.40 5.74 8.44
C GLY A 13 -0.02 6.72 7.35
N TRP A 14 0.63 6.73 6.20
CA TRP A 14 0.21 7.58 5.10
C TRP A 14 -1.20 7.24 4.65
N GLU A 15 -1.95 8.25 4.23
CA GLU A 15 -3.32 8.04 3.76
C GLU A 15 -3.35 7.36 2.40
N VAL A 16 -4.32 6.47 2.22
CA VAL A 16 -4.62 5.89 0.91
C VAL A 16 -5.94 6.48 0.44
N LEU A 17 -5.91 7.07 -0.75
CA LEU A 17 -7.07 7.71 -1.35
C LEU A 17 -7.51 6.91 -2.57
N ASP A 18 -8.82 6.83 -2.79
CA ASP A 18 -9.37 6.19 -3.97
C ASP A 18 -9.22 7.09 -5.21
N ALA A 19 -9.73 6.62 -6.34
CA ALA A 19 -9.63 7.37 -7.59
C ALA A 19 -10.37 8.71 -7.55
N ARG A 20 -11.25 8.90 -6.59
CA ARG A 20 -12.00 10.15 -6.41
C ARG A 20 -11.35 11.08 -5.39
N GLY A 21 -10.28 10.63 -4.73
CA GLY A 21 -9.63 11.40 -3.69
C GLY A 21 -10.21 11.18 -2.29
N ALA A 22 -11.13 10.24 -2.12
CA ALA A 22 -11.67 9.92 -0.81
C ALA A 22 -10.72 8.98 -0.07
N ARG A 23 -10.56 9.20 1.23
CA ARG A 23 -9.72 8.35 2.05
C ARG A 23 -10.36 6.98 2.22
N VAL A 24 -9.62 5.93 1.88
CA VAL A 24 -10.10 4.56 2.01
C VAL A 24 -9.27 3.72 2.97
N GLY A 25 -8.16 4.23 3.45
CA GLY A 25 -7.34 3.49 4.39
C GLY A 25 -6.03 4.17 4.68
N GLN A 26 -5.11 3.40 5.26
CA GLN A 26 -3.76 3.85 5.59
C GLN A 26 -2.75 2.80 5.19
N VAL A 27 -1.54 3.24 4.87
CA VAL A 27 -0.43 2.34 4.62
C VAL A 27 -0.03 1.67 5.93
N LYS A 28 0.07 0.35 5.91
CA LYS A 28 0.58 -0.41 7.05
C LYS A 28 2.06 -0.74 6.87
N GLU A 29 2.43 -1.17 5.68
CA GLU A 29 3.84 -1.44 5.38
C GLU A 29 4.04 -1.43 3.87
N ILE A 30 5.29 -1.30 3.46
CA ILE A 30 5.68 -1.33 2.06
C ILE A 30 6.18 -2.75 1.75
N VAL A 31 5.64 -3.34 0.68
CA VAL A 31 6.02 -4.68 0.24
C VAL A 31 6.96 -4.53 -0.95
N GLY A 32 8.19 -4.96 -0.78
CA GLY A 32 9.18 -4.86 -1.84
C GLY A 32 10.58 -5.05 -1.31
N ASP A 33 11.57 -4.79 -2.14
CA ASP A 33 12.97 -4.92 -1.78
C ASP A 33 13.70 -3.65 -2.16
N THR A 34 14.00 -2.83 -1.17
CA THR A 34 14.68 -1.55 -1.39
C THR A 34 16.10 -1.74 -1.89
N GLY A 35 16.77 -2.85 -1.51
CA GLY A 35 18.12 -3.14 -1.97
C GLY A 35 18.17 -3.48 -3.45
N LYS A 36 17.08 -3.95 -4.01
CA LYS A 36 16.97 -4.29 -5.42
C LYS A 36 16.09 -3.32 -6.20
N ASP A 37 15.61 -2.27 -5.55
CA ASP A 37 14.71 -1.29 -6.15
C ASP A 37 13.45 -1.95 -6.74
N ILE A 38 12.88 -2.90 -5.99
CA ILE A 38 11.67 -3.60 -6.39
C ILE A 38 10.53 -3.17 -5.48
N PHE A 39 9.48 -2.63 -6.09
CA PHE A 39 8.26 -2.26 -5.39
C PHE A 39 7.15 -3.20 -5.84
N ASN A 40 6.75 -4.11 -4.96
CA ASN A 40 5.67 -5.05 -5.24
C ASN A 40 4.29 -4.46 -4.95
N GLY A 41 4.18 -3.69 -3.89
CA GLY A 41 2.92 -3.08 -3.51
C GLY A 41 2.95 -2.57 -2.08
N LEU A 42 1.76 -2.39 -1.52
CA LEU A 42 1.59 -1.90 -0.16
C LEU A 42 0.63 -2.82 0.59
N ALA A 43 0.89 -3.00 1.88
CA ALA A 43 -0.12 -3.53 2.78
C ALA A 43 -0.87 -2.32 3.34
N ILE A 44 -2.18 -2.32 3.21
CA ILE A 44 -3.02 -1.20 3.67
C ILE A 44 -4.08 -1.70 4.64
N THR A 45 -4.49 -0.83 5.56
CA THR A 45 -5.60 -1.12 6.46
C THR A 45 -6.77 -0.23 6.07
N THR A 46 -7.98 -0.81 6.07
CA THR A 46 -9.19 -0.09 5.68
C THR A 46 -10.11 0.21 6.86
N GLY A 47 -9.71 -0.19 8.06
CA GLY A 47 -10.46 0.07 9.28
C GLY A 47 -9.70 -0.42 10.49
N LEU A 48 -10.20 -0.08 11.68
CA LEU A 48 -9.48 -0.36 12.93
C LEU A 48 -9.26 -1.84 13.19
N LEU A 49 -10.24 -2.68 12.84
CA LEU A 49 -10.17 -4.11 13.12
C LEU A 49 -10.04 -4.95 11.86
N SER A 50 -9.82 -4.31 10.72
CA SER A 50 -9.67 -5.03 9.47
C SER A 50 -8.26 -5.58 9.35
N LYS A 51 -8.15 -6.76 8.74
CA LYS A 51 -6.84 -7.28 8.39
C LYS A 51 -6.23 -6.44 7.27
N PRO A 52 -4.91 -6.31 7.24
CA PRO A 52 -4.27 -5.62 6.13
C PRO A 52 -4.62 -6.27 4.80
N ARG A 53 -4.72 -5.45 3.76
CA ARG A 53 -4.98 -5.93 2.41
C ARG A 53 -3.79 -5.58 1.53
N TYR A 54 -3.54 -6.43 0.54
CA TYR A 54 -2.45 -6.23 -0.38
C TYR A 54 -2.90 -5.37 -1.56
N LEU A 55 -2.22 -4.25 -1.75
CA LEU A 55 -2.44 -3.35 -2.87
C LEU A 55 -1.27 -3.50 -3.85
N PRO A 56 -1.48 -4.08 -5.04
CA PRO A 56 -0.40 -4.21 -6.02
C PRO A 56 0.13 -2.85 -6.45
N ALA A 57 1.44 -2.80 -6.70
CA ALA A 57 2.09 -1.55 -7.11
C ALA A 57 1.47 -0.95 -8.37
N GLU A 58 1.02 -1.79 -9.29
CA GLU A 58 0.43 -1.35 -10.56
C GLU A 58 -0.89 -0.60 -10.38
N ARG A 59 -1.50 -0.70 -9.19
CA ARG A 59 -2.72 0.04 -8.86
C ARG A 59 -2.43 1.37 -8.20
N VAL A 60 -1.19 1.65 -7.88
CA VAL A 60 -0.79 2.95 -7.34
C VAL A 60 -0.72 3.93 -8.50
N GLN A 61 -1.55 4.95 -8.46
CA GLN A 61 -1.62 5.95 -9.53
C GLN A 61 -0.68 7.12 -9.27
N LEU A 62 -0.59 7.55 -8.02
CA LEU A 62 0.20 8.73 -7.65
C LEU A 62 0.62 8.63 -6.20
N ILE A 63 1.85 9.00 -5.92
CA ILE A 63 2.36 9.13 -4.56
C ILE A 63 2.78 10.58 -4.37
N THR A 64 2.21 11.22 -3.36
CA THR A 64 2.59 12.57 -2.96
C THR A 64 2.92 12.54 -1.47
N ASP A 65 3.42 13.63 -0.96
CA ASP A 65 3.82 13.70 0.45
C ASP A 65 2.64 13.37 1.36
N GLY A 66 2.75 12.25 2.07
CA GLY A 66 1.74 11.80 3.02
C GLY A 66 0.54 11.08 2.43
N ARG A 67 0.48 10.87 1.11
CA ARG A 67 -0.70 10.29 0.45
C ARG A 67 -0.32 9.37 -0.68
N VAL A 68 -1.11 8.29 -0.79
CA VAL A 68 -1.02 7.37 -1.92
C VAL A 68 -2.39 7.32 -2.59
N VAL A 69 -2.44 7.68 -3.87
CA VAL A 69 -3.68 7.64 -4.65
C VAL A 69 -3.67 6.37 -5.48
N VAL A 70 -4.77 5.62 -5.43
CA VAL A 70 -4.90 4.37 -6.17
C VAL A 70 -5.97 4.51 -7.24
N ASP A 71 -5.89 3.71 -8.29
CA ASP A 71 -6.86 3.72 -9.38
C ASP A 71 -8.00 2.74 -9.14
N LEU A 72 -8.43 2.65 -7.88
CA LEU A 72 -9.49 1.74 -7.46
C LEU A 72 -10.57 2.53 -6.75
N SER A 73 -11.81 2.05 -6.86
CA SER A 73 -12.90 2.58 -6.05
C SER A 73 -12.79 2.05 -4.61
N GLU A 74 -13.53 2.65 -3.70
CA GLU A 74 -13.58 2.18 -2.33
C GLU A 74 -14.00 0.71 -2.25
N GLU A 75 -14.99 0.32 -3.05
CA GLU A 75 -15.44 -1.07 -3.08
C GLU A 75 -14.37 -2.01 -3.58
N ALA A 76 -13.62 -1.61 -4.60
CA ALA A 76 -12.54 -2.42 -5.12
C ALA A 76 -11.41 -2.58 -4.11
N VAL A 77 -11.13 -1.54 -3.34
CA VAL A 77 -10.14 -1.61 -2.27
C VAL A 77 -10.56 -2.62 -1.21
N LYS A 78 -11.84 -2.63 -0.85
CA LYS A 78 -12.35 -3.59 0.13
C LYS A 78 -12.33 -5.02 -0.38
N GLY A 79 -12.29 -5.20 -1.69
CA GLY A 79 -12.21 -6.52 -2.31
C GLY A 79 -10.80 -7.03 -2.54
N LEU A 80 -9.77 -6.27 -2.18
CA LEU A 80 -8.39 -6.72 -2.31
C LEU A 80 -8.12 -7.93 -1.40
N ASP A 81 -7.16 -8.75 -1.81
CA ASP A 81 -6.77 -9.90 -1.01
C ASP A 81 -6.15 -9.48 0.31
N GLU A 82 -6.39 -10.28 1.33
CA GLU A 82 -5.76 -10.04 2.62
C GLU A 82 -4.25 -10.28 2.51
N HIS A 83 -3.50 -9.45 3.21
CA HIS A 83 -2.05 -9.57 3.27
C HIS A 83 -1.63 -10.01 4.66
N GLU A 84 -0.87 -11.09 4.74
CA GLU A 84 -0.31 -11.56 5.98
C GLU A 84 1.21 -11.38 5.93
N PRO A 85 1.79 -10.60 6.85
CA PRO A 85 3.24 -10.48 6.91
C PRO A 85 3.87 -11.86 7.15
N GLN A 86 4.90 -12.17 6.38
CA GLN A 86 5.60 -13.43 6.56
C GLN A 86 6.71 -13.26 7.58
N PRO A 87 6.84 -14.20 8.52
CA PRO A 87 7.97 -14.17 9.44
C PRO A 87 9.29 -14.31 8.66
N PRO A 88 10.36 -13.66 9.12
CA PRO A 88 11.66 -13.76 8.43
C PRO A 88 12.13 -15.21 8.21
N SER A 89 11.82 -16.11 9.13
CA SER A 89 12.22 -17.51 9.00
C SER A 89 11.62 -18.20 7.78
N GLU A 90 10.50 -17.73 7.27
CA GLU A 90 9.88 -18.34 6.10
C GLU A 90 10.62 -18.01 4.83
N GLN A 91 11.38 -16.94 4.82
CA GLN A 91 12.11 -16.49 3.65
C GLN A 91 13.24 -17.44 3.28
N PHE A 92 13.65 -18.27 4.20
CA PHE A 92 14.79 -19.19 4.00
C PHE A 92 14.34 -20.60 3.72
N ARG A 93 13.09 -20.84 3.58
CA ARG A 93 12.61 -22.16 3.24
C ARG A 93 12.76 -22.37 1.74
N ALA A 94 13.42 -23.40 1.42
CA ALA A 94 13.59 -23.77 0.04
C ALA A 94 12.30 -24.35 -0.53
#